data_54fd9d6235ce9a7f29a1fbb17d8b69d2
#
_entry.id   54fd9d6235ce9a7f29a1fbb17d8b69d2
#
_cell.length_a   1.000
_cell.length_b   1.000
_cell.length_c   1.000
_cell.angle_alpha   90.00
_cell.angle_beta   90.00
_cell.angle_gamma   90.00
#
_symmetry.space_group_name_H-M   'P 1'
#
loop_
_entity.id
_entity.type
_entity.pdbx_description
1 polymer ?
#
loop_
_entity_poly.entity_id
_entity_poly.type
_entity_poly.pdbx_seq_one_letter_code
_entity_poly.pdbx_strand_id
1 'polypeptide(L)'
;MARTGIRIKGPRAASEELHEAIIVGGSYAGLSAGLQLARARRRILIVDAGLRRNRFVSQAHGFLAQDGRSPDEILHDARKQLLEYGTVTFLRATATEAAGSMNDFRITTDRGDSHRGMRLLLATGLKDELPAIPGLDERWGTTVFQCPYCHGYELNRGRIAVIATGASAYHHAAMVADWGEVALFTNGAVDLDDEQERHLKDRGVVIERERVLRVSGATTIELRDGRSEPFAGIFTAARTSLASDLASLVGCELEDGHFGQHIKADRFGQTSVSGVFACGDGTGMAGSIAVAVSSGATAAVGLHRSLVFA
;
A
#
# COMPACT_ATOMS: atom_id res chain seq x y z
N MET A 1 -14.75 -9.90 -50.14
CA MET A 1 -13.76 -10.05 -49.08
C MET A 1 -13.14 -8.67 -48.81
N ALA A 2 -13.68 -7.93 -47.86
CA ALA A 2 -13.19 -6.62 -47.46
C ALA A 2 -12.25 -6.78 -46.25
N ARG A 3 -10.97 -6.46 -46.42
CA ARG A 3 -9.97 -6.40 -45.35
C ARG A 3 -10.20 -5.13 -44.54
N THR A 4 -10.74 -5.26 -43.33
CA THR A 4 -10.81 -4.19 -42.32
C THR A 4 -9.41 -3.99 -41.75
N GLY A 5 -8.72 -2.96 -42.26
CA GLY A 5 -7.44 -2.54 -41.71
C GLY A 5 -7.65 -1.87 -40.35
N ILE A 6 -7.04 -2.43 -39.29
CA ILE A 6 -6.91 -1.79 -37.98
C ILE A 6 -5.98 -0.59 -38.14
N ARG A 7 -6.54 0.62 -38.06
CA ARG A 7 -5.74 1.86 -37.98
C ARG A 7 -5.07 1.92 -36.59
N ILE A 8 -3.78 1.62 -36.56
CA ILE A 8 -2.93 1.96 -35.42
C ILE A 8 -2.81 3.49 -35.39
N LYS A 9 -3.48 4.15 -34.42
CA LYS A 9 -3.27 5.57 -34.17
C LYS A 9 -1.85 5.76 -33.64
N GLY A 10 -1.05 6.55 -34.37
CA GLY A 10 0.27 7.02 -33.91
C GLY A 10 0.19 7.86 -32.64
N PRO A 11 1.32 8.26 -32.04
CA PRO A 11 1.35 8.99 -30.78
C PRO A 11 0.45 10.21 -30.87
N ARG A 12 -0.59 10.25 -30.02
CA ARG A 12 -1.48 11.40 -29.90
C ARG A 12 -0.71 12.52 -29.23
N ALA A 13 -0.71 13.70 -29.83
CA ALA A 13 -0.36 14.94 -29.16
C ALA A 13 -1.05 15.04 -27.81
N ALA A 14 -0.34 15.64 -26.80
CA ALA A 14 -0.88 15.88 -25.46
C ALA A 14 -2.36 16.28 -25.52
N SER A 15 -3.22 15.60 -24.78
CA SER A 15 -4.63 15.98 -24.76
C SER A 15 -4.72 17.36 -24.11
N GLU A 16 -5.19 18.38 -24.84
CA GLU A 16 -5.43 19.72 -24.30
C GLU A 16 -6.56 19.75 -23.25
N GLU A 17 -7.18 18.60 -22.99
CA GLU A 17 -8.29 18.48 -22.06
C GLU A 17 -7.84 18.72 -20.62
N LEU A 18 -8.36 19.77 -19.99
CA LEU A 18 -8.13 20.07 -18.58
C LEU A 18 -9.09 19.26 -17.72
N HIS A 19 -8.54 18.30 -16.94
CA HIS A 19 -9.30 17.57 -15.93
C HIS A 19 -9.48 18.42 -14.66
N GLU A 20 -10.61 18.27 -13.96
CA GLU A 20 -10.80 18.96 -12.67
C GLU A 20 -9.91 18.32 -11.57
N ALA A 21 -9.63 17.02 -11.70
CA ALA A 21 -8.65 16.34 -10.84
C ALA A 21 -7.91 15.26 -11.62
N ILE A 22 -6.61 15.10 -11.32
CA ILE A 22 -5.83 13.92 -11.70
C ILE A 22 -5.56 13.13 -10.44
N ILE A 23 -5.87 11.84 -10.47
CA ILE A 23 -5.59 10.88 -9.40
C ILE A 23 -4.44 9.98 -9.87
N VAL A 24 -3.34 9.93 -9.15
CA VAL A 24 -2.22 9.02 -9.43
C VAL A 24 -2.28 7.84 -8.49
N GLY A 25 -2.53 6.66 -9.05
CA GLY A 25 -2.77 5.40 -8.35
C GLY A 25 -4.25 4.99 -8.41
N GLY A 26 -4.52 3.85 -9.04
CA GLY A 26 -5.86 3.28 -9.25
C GLY A 26 -6.09 1.99 -8.46
N SER A 27 -5.54 1.93 -7.22
CA SER A 27 -5.85 0.90 -6.23
C SER A 27 -6.98 1.39 -5.30
N TYR A 28 -7.16 0.77 -4.15
CA TYR A 28 -8.30 0.98 -3.25
C TYR A 28 -8.57 2.45 -2.91
N ALA A 29 -7.54 3.19 -2.51
CA ALA A 29 -7.68 4.60 -2.15
C ALA A 29 -8.04 5.48 -3.36
N GLY A 30 -7.32 5.30 -4.48
CA GLY A 30 -7.56 6.08 -5.69
C GLY A 30 -8.91 5.79 -6.34
N LEU A 31 -9.36 4.52 -6.38
CA LEU A 31 -10.68 4.16 -6.88
C LEU A 31 -11.79 4.72 -5.99
N SER A 32 -11.62 4.66 -4.66
CA SER A 32 -12.56 5.23 -3.69
C SER A 32 -12.68 6.75 -3.87
N ALA A 33 -11.55 7.44 -4.00
CA ALA A 33 -11.53 8.87 -4.27
C ALA A 33 -12.20 9.20 -5.61
N GLY A 34 -11.86 8.44 -6.66
CA GLY A 34 -12.46 8.58 -7.98
C GLY A 34 -13.97 8.45 -7.96
N LEU A 35 -14.50 7.46 -7.22
CA LEU A 35 -15.93 7.25 -7.09
C LEU A 35 -16.64 8.46 -6.45
N GLN A 36 -16.08 9.03 -5.38
CA GLN A 36 -16.67 10.22 -4.75
C GLN A 36 -16.69 11.42 -5.72
N LEU A 37 -15.59 11.68 -6.43
CA LEU A 37 -15.48 12.77 -7.39
C LEU A 37 -16.39 12.55 -8.60
N ALA A 38 -16.50 11.34 -9.12
CA ALA A 38 -17.39 10.99 -10.22
C ALA A 38 -18.88 11.21 -9.84
N ARG A 39 -19.27 10.81 -8.62
CA ARG A 39 -20.61 11.07 -8.06
C ARG A 39 -20.89 12.57 -7.85
N ALA A 40 -19.84 13.36 -7.62
CA ALA A 40 -19.90 14.82 -7.61
C ALA A 40 -19.86 15.44 -9.04
N ARG A 41 -19.95 14.60 -10.10
CA ARG A 41 -19.94 14.98 -11.52
C ARG A 41 -18.66 15.68 -11.96
N ARG A 42 -17.52 15.44 -11.29
CA ARG A 42 -16.23 16.01 -11.66
C ARG A 42 -15.57 15.19 -12.77
N ARG A 43 -14.95 15.89 -13.74
CA ARG A 43 -14.15 15.28 -14.80
C ARG A 43 -12.79 14.91 -14.23
N ILE A 44 -12.52 13.61 -14.13
CA ILE A 44 -11.31 13.10 -13.50
C ILE A 44 -10.53 12.18 -14.44
N LEU A 45 -9.21 12.23 -14.30
CA LEU A 45 -8.29 11.27 -14.88
C LEU A 45 -7.67 10.44 -13.75
N ILE A 46 -7.71 9.12 -13.88
CA ILE A 46 -6.95 8.21 -13.03
C ILE A 46 -5.80 7.64 -13.84
N VAL A 47 -4.56 7.84 -13.37
CA VAL A 47 -3.35 7.24 -13.93
C VAL A 47 -2.89 6.12 -13.02
N ASP A 48 -2.85 4.89 -13.53
CA ASP A 48 -2.56 3.71 -12.71
C ASP A 48 -1.51 2.79 -13.36
N ALA A 49 -0.38 2.60 -12.67
CA ALA A 49 0.67 1.67 -13.06
C ALA A 49 0.25 0.19 -12.89
N GLY A 50 -0.76 -0.08 -12.06
CA GLY A 50 -1.29 -1.40 -11.75
C GLY A 50 -0.46 -2.23 -10.80
N LEU A 51 0.39 -1.60 -10.04
CA LEU A 51 1.25 -2.24 -9.06
C LEU A 51 0.69 -1.98 -7.65
N ARG A 52 -0.28 -2.77 -7.22
CA ARG A 52 -0.80 -2.68 -5.85
C ARG A 52 0.19 -3.28 -4.84
N ARG A 53 0.19 -2.77 -3.60
CA ARG A 53 1.06 -3.26 -2.52
C ARG A 53 0.78 -4.73 -2.20
N ASN A 54 -0.49 -5.11 -2.08
CA ASN A 54 -0.93 -6.48 -1.77
C ASN A 54 -1.03 -7.40 -3.00
N ARG A 55 -0.17 -7.23 -4.01
CA ARG A 55 -0.20 -8.03 -5.25
C ARG A 55 0.19 -9.50 -5.07
N PHE A 56 0.83 -9.83 -3.96
CA PHE A 56 1.34 -11.18 -3.68
C PHE A 56 0.33 -12.08 -2.94
N VAL A 57 -0.75 -11.50 -2.40
CA VAL A 57 -1.75 -12.25 -1.64
C VAL A 57 -2.87 -12.74 -2.55
N SER A 58 -3.37 -13.95 -2.31
CA SER A 58 -4.47 -14.54 -3.06
C SER A 58 -5.85 -14.11 -2.56
N GLN A 59 -5.97 -13.82 -1.27
CA GLN A 59 -7.22 -13.43 -0.60
C GLN A 59 -6.99 -12.20 0.27
N ALA A 60 -8.01 -11.36 0.38
CA ALA A 60 -8.04 -10.19 1.25
C ALA A 60 -8.98 -10.46 2.43
N HIS A 61 -8.50 -10.18 3.64
CA HIS A 61 -9.28 -10.37 4.85
C HIS A 61 -9.48 -9.06 5.61
N GLY A 62 -10.49 -9.03 6.50
CA GLY A 62 -10.79 -7.88 7.33
C GLY A 62 -11.43 -6.69 6.59
N PHE A 63 -11.89 -6.88 5.36
CA PHE A 63 -12.66 -5.86 4.63
C PHE A 63 -14.14 -6.27 4.57
N LEU A 64 -14.97 -5.56 5.31
CA LEU A 64 -16.41 -5.85 5.45
C LEU A 64 -17.07 -6.03 4.08
N ALA A 65 -17.88 -7.07 3.94
CA ALA A 65 -18.57 -7.52 2.73
C ALA A 65 -17.65 -8.00 1.58
N GLN A 66 -16.33 -8.05 1.79
CA GLN A 66 -15.36 -8.50 0.80
C GLN A 66 -14.37 -9.54 1.39
N ASP A 67 -14.61 -9.99 2.61
CA ASP A 67 -13.75 -10.92 3.34
C ASP A 67 -13.55 -12.23 2.56
N GLY A 68 -12.31 -12.70 2.42
CA GLY A 68 -11.94 -13.89 1.68
C GLY A 68 -11.93 -13.74 0.15
N ARG A 69 -12.30 -12.59 -0.40
CA ARG A 69 -12.26 -12.35 -1.85
C ARG A 69 -10.85 -12.06 -2.35
N SER A 70 -10.61 -12.41 -3.61
CA SER A 70 -9.37 -12.02 -4.28
C SER A 70 -9.24 -10.49 -4.40
N PRO A 71 -8.06 -9.91 -4.08
CA PRO A 71 -7.80 -8.50 -4.33
C PRO A 71 -8.06 -8.06 -5.78
N ASP A 72 -7.81 -8.94 -6.76
CA ASP A 72 -8.05 -8.65 -8.18
C ASP A 72 -9.54 -8.53 -8.49
N GLU A 73 -10.37 -9.40 -7.94
CA GLU A 73 -11.83 -9.33 -8.10
C GLU A 73 -12.41 -8.07 -7.48
N ILE A 74 -11.97 -7.71 -6.28
CA ILE A 74 -12.42 -6.49 -5.58
C ILE A 74 -12.09 -5.26 -6.44
N LEU A 75 -10.85 -5.15 -6.93
CA LEU A 75 -10.42 -4.01 -7.76
C LEU A 75 -11.07 -4.01 -9.14
N HIS A 76 -11.33 -5.19 -9.72
CA HIS A 76 -12.05 -5.30 -10.98
C HIS A 76 -13.47 -4.74 -10.85
N ASP A 77 -14.21 -5.18 -9.83
CA ASP A 77 -15.58 -4.73 -9.58
C ASP A 77 -15.62 -3.22 -9.26
N ALA A 78 -14.69 -2.74 -8.41
CA ALA A 78 -14.60 -1.32 -8.08
C ALA A 78 -14.31 -0.44 -9.30
N ARG A 79 -13.41 -0.89 -10.18
CA ARG A 79 -13.10 -0.20 -11.45
C ARG A 79 -14.28 -0.22 -12.39
N LYS A 80 -14.97 -1.36 -12.52
CA LYS A 80 -16.16 -1.48 -13.35
C LYS A 80 -17.23 -0.49 -12.90
N GLN A 81 -17.56 -0.43 -11.61
CA GLN A 81 -18.50 0.53 -11.05
C GLN A 81 -18.10 1.99 -11.34
N LEU A 82 -16.82 2.30 -11.20
CA LEU A 82 -16.31 3.64 -11.43
C LEU A 82 -16.42 4.06 -12.90
N LEU A 83 -16.16 3.15 -13.83
CA LEU A 83 -16.19 3.43 -15.28
C LEU A 83 -17.63 3.56 -15.84
N GLU A 84 -18.66 3.25 -15.06
CA GLU A 84 -20.06 3.57 -15.44
C GLU A 84 -20.33 5.09 -15.42
N TYR A 85 -19.49 5.88 -14.74
CA TYR A 85 -19.58 7.35 -14.72
C TYR A 85 -18.84 7.94 -15.92
N GLY A 86 -19.59 8.59 -16.84
CA GLY A 86 -19.05 9.16 -18.07
C GLY A 86 -18.05 10.32 -17.90
N THR A 87 -17.80 10.75 -16.66
CA THR A 87 -16.84 11.81 -16.31
C THR A 87 -15.47 11.28 -15.93
N VAL A 88 -15.27 9.96 -15.98
CA VAL A 88 -14.03 9.28 -15.56
C VAL A 88 -13.25 8.81 -16.78
N THR A 89 -11.99 9.21 -16.85
CA THR A 89 -10.99 8.62 -17.75
C THR A 89 -10.01 7.79 -16.91
N PHE A 90 -9.79 6.54 -17.32
CA PHE A 90 -8.81 5.64 -16.67
C PHE A 90 -7.69 5.33 -17.64
N LEU A 91 -6.45 5.68 -17.27
CA LEU A 91 -5.25 5.46 -18.06
C LEU A 91 -4.33 4.45 -17.37
N ARG A 92 -4.06 3.35 -18.06
CA ARG A 92 -3.06 2.36 -17.61
C ARG A 92 -1.67 2.83 -18.03
N ALA A 93 -0.96 3.53 -17.15
CA ALA A 93 0.38 4.05 -17.36
C ALA A 93 1.04 4.37 -16.01
N THR A 94 2.36 4.50 -16.01
CA THR A 94 3.11 4.98 -14.84
C THR A 94 3.29 6.49 -14.94
N ALA A 95 2.84 7.25 -13.95
CA ALA A 95 3.18 8.66 -13.83
C ALA A 95 4.64 8.80 -13.38
N THR A 96 5.46 9.47 -14.19
CA THR A 96 6.91 9.62 -13.99
C THR A 96 7.30 11.01 -13.53
N GLU A 97 6.50 12.02 -13.89
CA GLU A 97 6.76 13.41 -13.51
C GLU A 97 5.47 14.08 -13.08
N ALA A 98 5.60 15.02 -12.15
CA ALA A 98 4.54 15.91 -11.71
C ALA A 98 5.11 17.32 -11.52
N ALA A 99 4.44 18.31 -12.04
CA ALA A 99 4.83 19.72 -11.93
C ALA A 99 3.61 20.64 -12.00
N GLY A 100 3.81 21.91 -11.68
CA GLY A 100 2.77 22.94 -11.77
C GLY A 100 2.29 23.43 -10.41
N SER A 101 1.15 24.08 -10.40
CA SER A 101 0.53 24.67 -9.22
C SER A 101 -0.98 24.54 -9.29
N MET A 102 -1.67 25.01 -8.26
CA MET A 102 -3.14 24.97 -8.19
C MET A 102 -3.77 25.53 -9.47
N ASN A 103 -4.72 24.79 -10.03
CA ASN A 103 -5.43 25.00 -11.30
C ASN A 103 -4.62 24.66 -12.58
N ASP A 104 -3.33 24.35 -12.49
CA ASP A 104 -2.51 23.96 -13.65
C ASP A 104 -1.41 22.95 -13.28
N PHE A 105 -1.78 21.80 -12.73
CA PHE A 105 -0.88 20.67 -12.57
C PHE A 105 -0.70 19.91 -13.88
N ARG A 106 0.49 19.36 -14.08
CA ARG A 106 0.84 18.52 -15.22
C ARG A 106 1.44 17.20 -14.72
N ILE A 107 0.93 16.10 -15.25
CA ILE A 107 1.46 14.75 -15.04
C ILE A 107 1.98 14.22 -16.37
N THR A 108 3.25 13.78 -16.40
CA THR A 108 3.83 13.06 -17.53
C THR A 108 3.85 11.56 -17.22
N THR A 109 3.59 10.73 -18.21
CA THR A 109 3.62 9.27 -18.08
C THR A 109 4.85 8.65 -18.72
N ASP A 110 5.11 7.38 -18.39
CA ASP A 110 6.16 6.55 -19.01
C ASP A 110 6.00 6.35 -20.53
N ARG A 111 4.85 6.78 -21.10
CA ARG A 111 4.59 6.78 -22.54
C ARG A 111 4.92 8.12 -23.22
N GLY A 112 5.37 9.10 -22.44
CA GLY A 112 5.59 10.46 -22.90
C GLY A 112 4.33 11.32 -23.05
N ASP A 113 3.16 10.78 -22.70
CA ASP A 113 1.91 11.55 -22.71
C ASP A 113 1.90 12.52 -21.52
N SER A 114 1.35 13.72 -21.73
CA SER A 114 1.20 14.73 -20.69
C SER A 114 -0.28 15.11 -20.51
N HIS A 115 -0.72 15.19 -19.27
CA HIS A 115 -2.11 15.46 -18.89
C HIS A 115 -2.17 16.63 -17.92
N ARG A 116 -3.18 17.49 -18.08
CA ARG A 116 -3.38 18.67 -17.24
C ARG A 116 -4.57 18.52 -16.30
N GLY A 117 -4.41 19.02 -15.06
CA GLY A 117 -5.48 18.99 -14.07
C GLY A 117 -5.49 20.20 -13.14
N MET A 118 -6.66 20.57 -12.63
CA MET A 118 -6.79 21.69 -11.68
C MET A 118 -6.32 21.30 -10.27
N ARG A 119 -6.49 20.02 -9.91
CA ARG A 119 -6.07 19.42 -8.62
C ARG A 119 -5.33 18.13 -8.88
N LEU A 120 -4.45 17.78 -7.95
CA LEU A 120 -3.70 16.53 -7.96
C LEU A 120 -4.00 15.73 -6.69
N LEU A 121 -4.33 14.43 -6.84
CA LEU A 121 -4.46 13.50 -5.72
C LEU A 121 -3.43 12.38 -5.86
N LEU A 122 -2.52 12.27 -4.89
CA LEU A 122 -1.49 11.23 -4.81
C LEU A 122 -2.01 10.04 -4.00
N ALA A 123 -2.37 8.96 -4.69
CA ALA A 123 -2.79 7.68 -4.12
C ALA A 123 -1.76 6.59 -4.45
N THR A 124 -0.48 6.98 -4.46
CA THR A 124 0.65 6.19 -4.97
C THR A 124 1.06 5.01 -4.09
N GLY A 125 0.68 5.05 -2.79
CA GLY A 125 0.98 3.99 -1.84
C GLY A 125 2.44 3.92 -1.42
N LEU A 126 2.82 2.74 -0.87
CA LEU A 126 4.15 2.45 -0.33
C LEU A 126 4.76 1.21 -1.00
N LYS A 127 6.09 1.09 -0.89
CA LYS A 127 6.88 -0.14 -1.13
C LYS A 127 7.33 -0.70 0.21
N ASP A 128 7.30 -2.03 0.33
CA ASP A 128 7.85 -2.74 1.47
C ASP A 128 9.31 -3.08 1.18
N GLU A 129 10.18 -2.80 2.16
CA GLU A 129 11.61 -3.12 2.16
C GLU A 129 11.87 -4.15 3.24
N LEU A 130 12.08 -5.39 2.82
CA LEU A 130 12.27 -6.51 3.71
C LEU A 130 13.69 -6.54 4.30
N PRO A 131 13.89 -7.12 5.48
CA PRO A 131 15.22 -7.39 6.00
C PRO A 131 15.98 -8.34 5.04
N ALA A 132 17.30 -8.15 4.94
CA ALA A 132 18.17 -8.94 4.08
C ALA A 132 18.41 -10.36 4.65
N ILE A 133 17.34 -11.13 4.80
CA ILE A 133 17.37 -12.54 5.20
C ILE A 133 17.01 -13.37 3.98
N PRO A 134 17.91 -14.25 3.48
CA PRO A 134 17.65 -15.05 2.31
C PRO A 134 16.34 -15.84 2.42
N GLY A 135 15.51 -15.78 1.41
CA GLY A 135 14.26 -16.51 1.31
C GLY A 135 13.02 -15.79 1.89
N LEU A 136 13.14 -14.59 2.47
CA LEU A 136 11.98 -13.82 2.93
C LEU A 136 11.18 -13.22 1.76
N ASP A 137 11.86 -12.59 0.81
CA ASP A 137 11.27 -11.88 -0.31
C ASP A 137 10.46 -12.80 -1.23
N GLU A 138 10.96 -14.01 -1.50
CA GLU A 138 10.27 -15.02 -2.29
C GLU A 138 8.93 -15.49 -1.68
N ARG A 139 8.75 -15.27 -0.38
CA ARG A 139 7.62 -15.73 0.43
C ARG A 139 6.72 -14.61 0.91
N TRP A 140 7.11 -13.36 0.60
CA TRP A 140 6.35 -12.19 1.02
C TRP A 140 4.93 -12.19 0.48
N GLY A 141 3.95 -12.06 1.37
CA GLY A 141 2.53 -12.08 1.06
C GLY A 141 1.95 -13.48 0.82
N THR A 142 2.76 -14.56 0.88
CA THR A 142 2.30 -15.94 0.76
C THR A 142 2.41 -16.74 2.05
N THR A 143 3.59 -16.74 2.66
CA THR A 143 3.85 -17.40 3.96
C THR A 143 4.67 -16.51 4.92
N VAL A 144 5.16 -15.37 4.44
CA VAL A 144 5.77 -14.31 5.23
C VAL A 144 4.89 -13.07 5.16
N PHE A 145 4.50 -12.53 6.30
CA PHE A 145 3.48 -11.49 6.43
C PHE A 145 3.93 -10.38 7.39
N GLN A 146 3.25 -9.23 7.32
CA GLN A 146 3.40 -8.18 8.32
C GLN A 146 2.17 -8.08 9.23
N CYS A 147 0.97 -8.17 8.67
CA CYS A 147 -0.28 -7.87 9.36
C CYS A 147 -0.95 -9.15 9.90
N PRO A 148 -1.03 -9.36 11.22
CA PRO A 148 -1.71 -10.53 11.78
C PRO A 148 -3.22 -10.52 11.57
N TYR A 149 -3.87 -9.34 11.54
CA TYR A 149 -5.29 -9.23 11.23
C TYR A 149 -5.63 -9.65 9.80
N CYS A 150 -4.64 -9.63 8.89
CA CYS A 150 -4.84 -9.96 7.49
C CYS A 150 -4.60 -11.44 7.20
N HIS A 151 -3.78 -12.13 8.00
CA HIS A 151 -3.30 -13.48 7.69
C HIS A 151 -3.17 -14.42 8.88
N GLY A 152 -3.35 -13.93 10.12
CA GLY A 152 -3.15 -14.74 11.31
C GLY A 152 -4.20 -15.83 11.49
N TYR A 153 -5.45 -15.57 11.10
CA TYR A 153 -6.55 -16.51 11.25
C TYR A 153 -6.34 -17.79 10.44
N GLU A 154 -5.81 -17.66 9.23
CA GLU A 154 -5.58 -18.75 8.28
C GLU A 154 -4.44 -19.67 8.73
N LEU A 155 -3.59 -19.24 9.67
CA LEU A 155 -2.54 -20.07 10.27
C LEU A 155 -3.08 -21.09 11.28
N ASN A 156 -4.39 -21.07 11.55
CA ASN A 156 -5.14 -22.09 12.28
C ASN A 156 -4.52 -22.47 13.64
N ARG A 157 -4.08 -21.46 14.42
CA ARG A 157 -3.43 -21.61 15.73
C ARG A 157 -2.14 -22.45 15.70
N GLY A 158 -1.51 -22.58 14.53
CA GLY A 158 -0.23 -23.27 14.41
C GLY A 158 0.92 -22.52 15.06
N ARG A 159 2.13 -23.10 14.99
CA ARG A 159 3.35 -22.42 15.42
C ARG A 159 3.69 -21.28 14.47
N ILE A 160 3.88 -20.09 15.01
CA ILE A 160 4.12 -18.86 14.26
C ILE A 160 5.49 -18.29 14.63
N ALA A 161 6.28 -17.94 13.63
CA ALA A 161 7.53 -17.22 13.88
C ALA A 161 7.32 -15.71 13.76
N VAL A 162 7.94 -14.94 14.63
CA VAL A 162 8.12 -13.50 14.49
C VAL A 162 9.61 -13.20 14.39
N ILE A 163 10.05 -12.66 13.24
CA ILE A 163 11.46 -12.27 13.04
C ILE A 163 11.57 -10.77 13.31
N ALA A 164 12.39 -10.42 14.30
CA ALA A 164 12.62 -9.03 14.69
C ALA A 164 13.44 -8.27 13.63
N THR A 165 13.04 -7.03 13.38
CA THR A 165 13.75 -6.04 12.56
C THR A 165 14.03 -4.74 13.32
N GLY A 166 13.63 -4.69 14.59
CA GLY A 166 13.79 -3.55 15.50
C GLY A 166 12.88 -3.65 16.72
N ALA A 167 12.82 -2.61 17.52
CA ALA A 167 12.13 -2.57 18.81
C ALA A 167 10.62 -2.90 18.74
N SER A 168 9.97 -2.63 17.60
CA SER A 168 8.56 -2.98 17.38
C SER A 168 8.26 -4.49 17.43
N ALA A 169 9.29 -5.34 17.33
CA ALA A 169 9.14 -6.80 17.36
C ALA A 169 8.53 -7.29 18.68
N TYR A 170 8.80 -6.63 19.81
CA TYR A 170 8.14 -6.91 21.08
C TYR A 170 6.62 -6.83 20.97
N HIS A 171 6.11 -5.68 20.53
CA HIS A 171 4.66 -5.49 20.37
C HIS A 171 4.07 -6.45 19.33
N HIS A 172 4.82 -6.69 18.25
CA HIS A 172 4.39 -7.59 17.19
C HIS A 172 4.24 -9.03 17.71
N ALA A 173 5.26 -9.56 18.41
CA ALA A 173 5.22 -10.90 18.97
C ALA A 173 4.13 -11.04 20.05
N ALA A 174 3.99 -10.05 20.93
CA ALA A 174 2.93 -10.04 21.94
C ALA A 174 1.55 -10.08 21.29
N MET A 175 1.31 -9.32 20.21
CA MET A 175 0.03 -9.28 19.49
C MET A 175 -0.23 -10.59 18.75
N VAL A 176 0.76 -11.12 18.02
CA VAL A 176 0.63 -12.36 17.21
C VAL A 176 0.29 -13.57 18.06
N ALA A 177 0.60 -13.57 19.37
CA ALA A 177 0.26 -14.64 20.31
C ALA A 177 -1.24 -14.93 20.45
N ASP A 178 -2.13 -14.05 19.98
CA ASP A 178 -3.57 -14.32 19.94
C ASP A 178 -3.97 -15.29 18.81
N TRP A 179 -3.10 -15.47 17.81
CA TRP A 179 -3.35 -16.33 16.64
C TRP A 179 -2.69 -17.69 16.68
N GLY A 180 -1.73 -17.95 17.59
CA GLY A 180 -1.06 -19.26 17.68
C GLY A 180 0.10 -19.30 18.66
N GLU A 181 0.89 -20.37 18.61
CA GLU A 181 2.09 -20.54 19.42
C GLU A 181 3.26 -19.76 18.82
N VAL A 182 3.73 -18.73 19.51
CA VAL A 182 4.72 -17.79 18.94
C VAL A 182 6.14 -18.08 19.40
N ALA A 183 7.07 -18.09 18.44
CA ALA A 183 8.50 -17.95 18.68
C ALA A 183 8.98 -16.59 18.14
N LEU A 184 9.51 -15.73 19.01
CA LEU A 184 10.17 -14.48 18.65
C LEU A 184 11.66 -14.73 18.44
N PHE A 185 12.12 -14.57 17.20
CA PHE A 185 13.54 -14.54 16.85
C PHE A 185 14.03 -13.11 16.98
N THR A 186 14.83 -12.82 18.03
CA THR A 186 15.36 -11.46 18.24
C THR A 186 16.34 -11.05 17.13
N ASN A 187 16.98 -12.03 16.50
CA ASN A 187 17.87 -11.89 15.34
C ASN A 187 18.98 -10.83 15.53
N GLY A 188 19.27 -10.45 16.79
CA GLY A 188 20.17 -9.35 17.14
C GLY A 188 19.68 -7.97 16.71
N ALA A 189 18.38 -7.83 16.44
CA ALA A 189 17.72 -6.58 16.01
C ALA A 189 16.93 -5.91 17.14
N VAL A 190 16.71 -6.61 18.25
CA VAL A 190 16.03 -6.08 19.44
C VAL A 190 16.67 -6.65 20.71
N ASP A 191 16.91 -5.78 21.67
CA ASP A 191 17.22 -6.12 23.05
C ASP A 191 15.95 -5.91 23.88
N LEU A 192 15.50 -6.97 24.55
CA LEU A 192 14.32 -6.94 25.41
C LEU A 192 14.77 -6.67 26.86
N ASP A 193 14.08 -5.79 27.54
CA ASP A 193 14.26 -5.63 28.99
C ASP A 193 13.53 -6.75 29.77
N ASP A 194 13.79 -6.82 31.08
CA ASP A 194 13.23 -7.86 31.96
C ASP A 194 11.69 -7.84 32.03
N GLU A 195 11.07 -6.67 31.86
CA GLU A 195 9.61 -6.51 31.88
C GLU A 195 9.01 -7.04 30.56
N GLN A 196 9.60 -6.68 29.44
CA GLN A 196 9.20 -7.16 28.11
C GLN A 196 9.36 -8.68 27.99
N GLU A 197 10.49 -9.23 28.46
CA GLU A 197 10.66 -10.70 28.46
C GLU A 197 9.63 -11.42 29.32
N ARG A 198 9.37 -10.91 30.52
CA ARG A 198 8.36 -11.47 31.41
C ARG A 198 6.98 -11.43 30.75
N HIS A 199 6.59 -10.28 30.21
CA HIS A 199 5.32 -10.15 29.52
C HIS A 199 5.17 -11.11 28.34
N LEU A 200 6.20 -11.26 27.50
CA LEU A 200 6.19 -12.22 26.39
C LEU A 200 6.06 -13.68 26.89
N LYS A 201 6.79 -14.05 27.93
CA LYS A 201 6.71 -15.38 28.55
C LYS A 201 5.31 -15.65 29.14
N ASP A 202 4.72 -14.67 29.81
CA ASP A 202 3.35 -14.75 30.35
C ASP A 202 2.30 -14.95 29.27
N ARG A 203 2.59 -14.46 28.03
CA ARG A 203 1.77 -14.70 26.84
C ARG A 203 2.12 -15.99 26.08
N GLY A 204 3.03 -16.81 26.62
CA GLY A 204 3.45 -18.07 26.00
C GLY A 204 4.40 -17.92 24.82
N VAL A 205 5.00 -16.75 24.63
CA VAL A 205 5.96 -16.50 23.55
C VAL A 205 7.33 -17.08 23.91
N VAL A 206 7.87 -17.94 23.06
CA VAL A 206 9.24 -18.44 23.16
C VAL A 206 10.21 -17.41 22.57
N ILE A 207 11.26 -17.04 23.29
CA ILE A 207 12.25 -16.08 22.84
C ILE A 207 13.50 -16.82 22.36
N GLU A 208 13.78 -16.76 21.05
CA GLU A 208 14.98 -17.30 20.42
C GLU A 208 15.96 -16.16 20.12
N ARG A 209 17.21 -16.30 20.61
CA ARG A 209 18.25 -15.27 20.44
C ARG A 209 19.25 -15.60 19.35
N GLU A 210 19.27 -16.86 18.89
CA GLU A 210 20.14 -17.23 17.78
C GLU A 210 19.70 -16.52 16.49
N ARG A 211 20.68 -16.19 15.67
CA ARG A 211 20.43 -15.44 14.42
C ARG A 211 19.84 -16.35 13.36
N VAL A 212 18.85 -15.82 12.66
CA VAL A 212 18.29 -16.44 11.47
C VAL A 212 19.33 -16.41 10.35
N LEU A 213 19.62 -17.56 9.80
CA LEU A 213 20.52 -17.72 8.63
C LEU A 213 19.74 -17.49 7.34
N ARG A 214 18.59 -18.17 7.21
CA ARG A 214 17.69 -18.06 6.06
C ARG A 214 16.31 -18.65 6.36
N VAL A 215 15.37 -18.41 5.47
CA VAL A 215 14.08 -19.12 5.39
C VAL A 215 14.10 -20.06 4.19
N SER A 216 13.80 -21.33 4.40
CA SER A 216 13.77 -22.36 3.37
C SER A 216 12.41 -23.09 3.34
N GLY A 217 12.20 -23.96 2.34
CA GLY A 217 10.91 -24.64 2.17
C GLY A 217 9.75 -23.64 2.06
N ALA A 218 8.63 -23.91 2.70
CA ALA A 218 7.52 -22.95 2.81
C ALA A 218 7.77 -21.92 3.92
N THR A 219 8.18 -22.40 5.13
CA THR A 219 8.24 -21.58 6.36
C THR A 219 9.27 -22.10 7.34
N THR A 220 10.31 -22.79 6.89
CA THR A 220 11.34 -23.32 7.76
C THR A 220 12.40 -22.26 8.04
N ILE A 221 12.62 -21.92 9.30
CA ILE A 221 13.69 -21.02 9.73
C ILE A 221 14.93 -21.87 10.04
N GLU A 222 16.02 -21.56 9.37
CA GLU A 222 17.34 -22.13 9.64
C GLU A 222 18.18 -21.12 10.44
N LEU A 223 18.76 -21.57 11.54
CA LEU A 223 19.56 -20.76 12.45
C LEU A 223 21.05 -20.92 12.17
N ARG A 224 21.87 -19.97 12.62
CA ARG A 224 23.33 -20.02 12.41
C ARG A 224 24.02 -21.15 13.17
N ASP A 225 23.41 -21.65 14.28
CA ASP A 225 23.89 -22.78 15.03
C ASP A 225 23.57 -24.16 14.41
N GLY A 226 22.86 -24.15 13.24
CA GLY A 226 22.50 -25.34 12.48
C GLY A 226 21.13 -25.91 12.82
N ARG A 227 20.40 -25.37 13.81
CA ARG A 227 19.02 -25.77 14.07
C ARG A 227 18.10 -25.30 12.93
N SER A 228 17.03 -26.05 12.75
CA SER A 228 16.04 -25.78 11.68
C SER A 228 14.64 -26.10 12.22
N GLU A 229 13.73 -25.15 12.13
CA GLU A 229 12.40 -25.25 12.71
C GLU A 229 11.31 -24.85 11.71
N PRO A 230 10.27 -25.69 11.49
CA PRO A 230 9.13 -25.36 10.65
C PRO A 230 8.08 -24.57 11.42
N PHE A 231 7.39 -23.66 10.72
CA PHE A 231 6.29 -22.85 11.24
C PHE A 231 5.07 -22.92 10.31
N ALA A 232 3.89 -22.51 10.79
CA ALA A 232 2.70 -22.35 9.98
C ALA A 232 2.77 -21.07 9.12
N GLY A 233 3.43 -20.04 9.68
CA GLY A 233 3.67 -18.77 8.99
C GLY A 233 4.72 -17.95 9.74
N ILE A 234 5.23 -16.94 9.05
CA ILE A 234 6.28 -16.06 9.57
C ILE A 234 5.78 -14.62 9.52
N PHE A 235 5.89 -13.89 10.62
CA PHE A 235 5.65 -12.46 10.65
C PHE A 235 6.96 -11.70 10.79
N THR A 236 7.05 -10.58 10.05
CA THR A 236 8.18 -9.63 10.17
C THR A 236 7.72 -8.24 9.79
N ALA A 237 8.31 -7.21 10.38
CA ALA A 237 8.05 -5.85 10.01
C ALA A 237 8.96 -5.43 8.84
N ALA A 238 8.36 -4.98 7.75
CA ALA A 238 9.08 -4.33 6.66
C ALA A 238 9.26 -2.83 6.96
N ARG A 239 10.39 -2.25 6.56
CA ARG A 239 10.47 -0.81 6.40
C ARG A 239 9.65 -0.40 5.17
N THR A 240 9.22 0.84 5.11
CA THR A 240 8.44 1.32 3.96
C THR A 240 9.05 2.58 3.38
N SER A 241 8.94 2.72 2.06
CA SER A 241 9.24 3.94 1.33
C SER A 241 8.07 4.30 0.41
N LEU A 242 7.99 5.56 0.00
CA LEU A 242 6.99 5.98 -0.99
C LEU A 242 7.17 5.19 -2.29
N ALA A 243 6.06 4.72 -2.86
CA ALA A 243 6.11 3.96 -4.11
C ALA A 243 6.41 4.83 -5.34
N SER A 244 6.46 6.16 -5.18
CA SER A 244 6.70 7.14 -6.23
C SER A 244 7.28 8.42 -5.66
N ASP A 245 8.16 9.07 -6.39
CA ASP A 245 8.80 10.35 -6.02
C ASP A 245 7.91 11.57 -6.34
N LEU A 246 6.72 11.38 -6.87
CA LEU A 246 5.85 12.48 -7.33
C LEU A 246 5.53 13.49 -6.23
N ALA A 247 5.39 13.05 -4.98
CA ALA A 247 5.16 13.94 -3.84
C ALA A 247 6.33 14.92 -3.65
N SER A 248 7.56 14.42 -3.73
CA SER A 248 8.78 15.24 -3.64
C SER A 248 8.92 16.15 -4.86
N LEU A 249 8.62 15.67 -6.06
CA LEU A 249 8.70 16.46 -7.30
C LEU A 249 7.75 17.67 -7.29
N VAL A 250 6.58 17.56 -6.69
CA VAL A 250 5.65 18.70 -6.53
C VAL A 250 5.89 19.51 -5.25
N GLY A 251 6.89 19.14 -4.44
CA GLY A 251 7.29 19.90 -3.24
C GLY A 251 6.48 19.60 -1.98
N CYS A 252 5.81 18.45 -1.89
CA CYS A 252 5.12 18.05 -0.66
C CYS A 252 6.10 17.80 0.48
N GLU A 253 5.76 18.28 1.68
CA GLU A 253 6.45 17.89 2.91
C GLU A 253 6.25 16.40 3.19
N LEU A 254 7.33 15.75 3.61
CA LEU A 254 7.31 14.39 4.12
C LEU A 254 7.55 14.43 5.63
N GLU A 255 7.04 13.44 6.34
CA GLU A 255 7.29 13.25 7.77
C GLU A 255 7.69 11.80 8.07
N ASP A 256 8.51 11.63 9.12
CA ASP A 256 8.97 10.32 9.54
C ASP A 256 7.88 9.59 10.31
N GLY A 257 7.56 8.38 9.88
CA GLY A 257 6.65 7.47 10.54
C GLY A 257 7.37 6.26 11.14
N HIS A 258 6.61 5.43 11.84
CA HIS A 258 7.17 4.26 12.53
C HIS A 258 7.90 3.27 11.60
N PHE A 259 7.44 3.12 10.36
CA PHE A 259 8.02 2.18 9.38
C PHE A 259 8.80 2.87 8.25
N GLY A 260 8.74 4.18 8.13
CA GLY A 260 9.38 4.95 7.06
C GLY A 260 8.69 6.28 6.83
N GLN A 261 9.17 7.01 5.83
CA GLN A 261 8.62 8.33 5.49
C GLN A 261 7.28 8.22 4.77
N HIS A 262 6.41 9.20 5.00
CA HIS A 262 5.12 9.33 4.35
C HIS A 262 4.80 10.79 4.01
N ILE A 263 3.83 11.02 3.15
CA ILE A 263 3.38 12.35 2.74
C ILE A 263 2.60 12.97 3.89
N LYS A 264 3.06 14.13 4.38
CA LYS A 264 2.34 14.91 5.38
C LYS A 264 1.04 15.45 4.79
N ALA A 265 -0.07 15.10 5.41
CA ALA A 265 -1.39 15.53 4.98
C ALA A 265 -2.32 15.74 6.19
N ASP A 266 -3.26 16.65 6.05
CA ASP A 266 -4.29 16.85 7.07
C ASP A 266 -5.36 15.74 7.03
N ARG A 267 -6.34 15.83 7.93
CA ARG A 267 -7.43 14.85 8.01
C ARG A 267 -8.29 14.74 6.73
N PHE A 268 -8.23 15.71 5.82
CA PHE A 268 -8.92 15.73 4.54
C PHE A 268 -7.98 15.46 3.35
N GLY A 269 -6.77 14.99 3.64
CA GLY A 269 -5.77 14.65 2.64
C GLY A 269 -5.07 15.86 2.01
N GLN A 270 -5.29 17.10 2.46
CA GLN A 270 -4.59 18.27 1.95
C GLN A 270 -3.11 18.20 2.38
N THR A 271 -2.21 18.27 1.41
CA THR A 271 -0.76 18.31 1.65
C THR A 271 -0.27 19.73 1.95
N SER A 272 1.03 19.89 2.17
CA SER A 272 1.68 21.21 2.30
C SER A 272 1.60 22.04 1.01
N VAL A 273 1.31 21.44 -0.14
CA VAL A 273 1.19 22.11 -1.45
C VAL A 273 -0.27 22.37 -1.78
N SER A 274 -0.61 23.64 -2.00
CA SER A 274 -1.97 24.05 -2.35
C SER A 274 -2.46 23.35 -3.61
N GLY A 275 -3.63 22.71 -3.54
CA GLY A 275 -4.23 21.95 -4.65
C GLY A 275 -3.70 20.52 -4.81
N VAL A 276 -2.73 20.10 -4.00
CA VAL A 276 -2.24 18.71 -3.95
C VAL A 276 -2.79 18.02 -2.72
N PHE A 277 -3.38 16.85 -2.95
CA PHE A 277 -3.96 15.97 -1.93
C PHE A 277 -3.23 14.63 -1.92
N ALA A 278 -3.28 13.90 -0.82
CA ALA A 278 -2.74 12.55 -0.71
C ALA A 278 -3.69 11.63 0.07
N CYS A 279 -3.67 10.33 -0.22
CA CYS A 279 -4.47 9.34 0.48
C CYS A 279 -3.87 7.92 0.41
N GLY A 280 -4.43 7.03 1.20
CA GLY A 280 -3.99 5.64 1.31
C GLY A 280 -2.68 5.51 2.09
N ASP A 281 -2.00 4.37 1.91
CA ASP A 281 -0.80 4.02 2.68
C ASP A 281 0.28 5.11 2.63
N GLY A 282 0.39 5.85 1.51
CA GLY A 282 1.37 6.92 1.32
C GLY A 282 1.25 8.09 2.32
N THR A 283 0.18 8.15 3.13
CA THR A 283 -0.03 9.16 4.19
C THR A 283 0.21 8.61 5.61
N GLY A 284 0.93 7.50 5.74
CA GLY A 284 1.32 6.94 7.06
C GLY A 284 0.19 6.25 7.83
N MET A 285 -0.96 6.06 7.23
CA MET A 285 -2.09 5.37 7.86
C MET A 285 -1.84 3.86 7.95
N ALA A 286 -2.51 3.20 8.91
CA ALA A 286 -2.44 1.75 9.06
C ALA A 286 -2.83 1.05 7.74
N GLY A 287 -1.93 0.20 7.22
CA GLY A 287 -2.07 -0.45 5.93
C GLY A 287 -3.16 -1.52 5.91
N SER A 288 -4.42 -1.13 5.71
CA SER A 288 -5.53 -2.04 5.42
C SER A 288 -6.38 -1.52 4.27
N ILE A 289 -7.09 -2.43 3.59
CA ILE A 289 -7.99 -2.05 2.49
C ILE A 289 -9.08 -1.09 2.98
N ALA A 290 -9.67 -1.37 4.14
CA ALA A 290 -10.73 -0.55 4.72
C ALA A 290 -10.25 0.89 4.99
N VAL A 291 -9.06 1.04 5.57
CA VAL A 291 -8.45 2.35 5.84
C VAL A 291 -8.10 3.07 4.54
N ALA A 292 -7.54 2.37 3.55
CA ALA A 292 -7.24 2.96 2.24
C ALA A 292 -8.50 3.47 1.54
N VAL A 293 -9.60 2.71 1.55
CA VAL A 293 -10.90 3.11 0.99
C VAL A 293 -11.45 4.36 1.70
N SER A 294 -11.45 4.35 3.05
CA SER A 294 -11.90 5.49 3.86
C SER A 294 -11.07 6.75 3.60
N SER A 295 -9.74 6.61 3.57
CA SER A 295 -8.80 7.71 3.30
C SER A 295 -9.05 8.31 1.93
N GLY A 296 -9.24 7.48 0.88
CA GLY A 296 -9.55 7.94 -0.47
C GLY A 296 -10.85 8.74 -0.53
N ALA A 297 -11.92 8.23 0.09
CA ALA A 297 -13.21 8.93 0.15
C ALA A 297 -13.08 10.29 0.86
N THR A 298 -12.36 10.34 1.97
CA THR A 298 -12.16 11.58 2.75
C THR A 298 -11.35 12.61 2.00
N ALA A 299 -10.25 12.19 1.35
CA ALA A 299 -9.41 13.07 0.56
C ALA A 299 -10.17 13.64 -0.66
N ALA A 300 -11.03 12.84 -1.29
CA ALA A 300 -11.88 13.31 -2.38
C ALA A 300 -12.86 14.42 -1.94
N VAL A 301 -13.41 14.33 -0.71
CA VAL A 301 -14.25 15.40 -0.14
C VAL A 301 -13.43 16.67 0.05
N GLY A 302 -12.20 16.57 0.59
CA GLY A 302 -11.29 17.71 0.73
C GLY A 302 -10.97 18.35 -0.62
N LEU A 303 -10.59 17.54 -1.60
CA LEU A 303 -10.30 17.99 -2.96
C LEU A 303 -11.53 18.65 -3.62
N HIS A 304 -12.71 18.03 -3.50
CA HIS A 304 -13.94 18.61 -4.05
C HIS A 304 -14.25 19.97 -3.43
N ARG A 305 -14.13 20.12 -2.12
CA ARG A 305 -14.29 21.42 -1.43
C ARG A 305 -13.34 22.46 -1.98
N SER A 306 -12.09 22.11 -2.26
CA SER A 306 -11.11 23.04 -2.84
C SER A 306 -11.43 23.46 -4.27
N LEU A 307 -12.21 22.67 -5.03
CA LEU A 307 -12.72 23.06 -6.36
C LEU A 307 -13.91 24.02 -6.29
N VAL A 308 -14.64 24.00 -5.17
CA VAL A 308 -15.88 24.81 -5.01
C VAL A 308 -15.57 26.15 -4.34
N PHE A 309 -14.62 26.18 -3.39
CA PHE A 309 -14.37 27.32 -2.51
C PHE A 309 -12.97 27.95 -2.69
N ALA A 310 -12.27 27.61 -3.79
CA ALA A 310 -10.96 28.20 -4.11
C ALA A 310 -11.08 29.48 -4.93
#